data_d67ae2fe064cd0e2d72b275fe8673b52
#
_entry.id   d67ae2fe064cd0e2d72b275fe8673b52
#
_cell.length_a   1.000
_cell.length_b   1.000
_cell.length_c   1.000
_cell.angle_alpha   90.00
_cell.angle_beta   90.00
_cell.angle_gamma   90.00
#
_symmetry.space_group_name_H-M   'P 1'
#
loop_
_entity.id
_entity.type
_entity.pdbx_description
1 polymer ?
#
loop_
_entity_poly.entity_id
_entity_poly.type
_entity_poly.pdbx_seq_one_letter_code
_entity_poly.pdbx_strand_id
1 'polypeptide(L)'
;MRRAIRYLAPVFGLLAVGAASAAPQNLNLIAPGEIRFLTNPIYPPMEFVSPKTGELSGFDIDLGKAIAAKMGLKDRWSQAAFAQLQSSLQTRRGDLILSGMSDNAKRQASMDFVDYLATGPIIFTLNAKASLYKKTIDFCGKKIAGSRSTSFSVDVPKWSADNCVAKGRPAIVYEGTEDSNAARLGMKQGRYDGVVQGIETIAYQMEIEPKTYVMVGDPLFKNDVFGIAVSKNNPQLRAAMVSTLNDLIKSGEYNKLLAKWGLTRNAIPAISINNAK
;
A
#
# COMPACT_ATOMS: atom_id res chain seq x y z
N MET A 1 85.54 15.15 16.87
CA MET A 1 84.23 15.82 17.10
C MET A 1 83.19 15.17 16.20
N ARG A 2 82.33 14.28 16.75
CA ARG A 2 81.28 13.57 16.04
C ARG A 2 79.90 14.18 16.51
N ARG A 3 79.14 14.84 15.63
CA ARG A 3 77.84 15.37 15.90
C ARG A 3 76.78 14.26 15.69
N ALA A 4 76.04 13.95 16.75
CA ALA A 4 74.90 13.04 16.68
C ALA A 4 73.66 13.82 16.24
N ILE A 5 73.05 13.41 15.13
CA ILE A 5 71.76 13.91 14.64
C ILE A 5 70.67 13.05 15.28
N ARG A 6 69.76 13.68 16.08
CA ARG A 6 68.58 13.03 16.65
C ARG A 6 67.41 13.23 15.66
N TYR A 7 66.88 12.15 15.15
CA TYR A 7 65.63 12.15 14.38
C TYR A 7 64.45 12.11 15.34
N LEU A 8 63.62 13.16 15.31
CA LEU A 8 62.28 13.13 15.92
C LEU A 8 61.34 12.44 14.94
N ALA A 9 60.70 11.36 15.36
CA ALA A 9 59.61 10.72 14.63
C ALA A 9 58.29 11.40 15.01
N PRO A 10 57.42 11.76 14.02
CA PRO A 10 56.08 12.29 14.34
C PRO A 10 55.16 11.12 14.75
N VAL A 11 54.54 11.27 15.94
CA VAL A 11 53.46 10.39 16.39
C VAL A 11 52.17 10.82 15.71
N PHE A 12 51.71 10.03 14.74
CA PHE A 12 50.39 10.18 14.15
C PHE A 12 49.37 9.57 15.11
N GLY A 13 48.62 10.43 15.83
CA GLY A 13 47.48 10.00 16.63
C GLY A 13 46.31 9.63 15.73
N LEU A 14 45.96 8.35 15.62
CA LEU A 14 44.72 7.89 15.03
C LEU A 14 43.54 8.35 15.94
N LEU A 15 42.80 9.36 15.49
CA LEU A 15 41.49 9.68 16.01
C LEU A 15 40.49 8.59 15.56
N ALA A 16 40.21 7.63 16.43
CA ALA A 16 39.09 6.71 16.23
C ALA A 16 37.79 7.49 16.37
N VAL A 17 37.16 7.82 15.23
CA VAL A 17 35.80 8.31 15.20
C VAL A 17 34.89 7.15 15.62
N GLY A 18 34.53 7.14 16.90
CA GLY A 18 33.53 6.21 17.43
C GLY A 18 32.19 6.46 16.74
N ALA A 19 31.74 5.51 15.92
CA ALA A 19 30.37 5.49 15.45
C ALA A 19 29.47 5.41 16.69
N ALA A 20 28.78 6.52 16.98
CA ALA A 20 27.75 6.54 18.03
C ALA A 20 26.65 5.55 17.59
N SER A 21 26.67 4.36 18.20
CA SER A 21 25.58 3.39 18.10
C SER A 21 24.38 4.04 18.79
N ALA A 22 23.40 4.50 18.00
CA ALA A 22 22.14 4.97 18.56
C ALA A 22 21.58 3.84 19.44
N ALA A 23 21.23 4.16 20.68
CA ALA A 23 20.61 3.21 21.60
C ALA A 23 19.38 2.58 20.91
N PRO A 24 19.16 1.26 21.06
CA PRO A 24 18.02 0.60 20.43
C PRO A 24 16.74 1.28 20.85
N GLN A 25 16.05 1.91 19.90
CA GLN A 25 14.73 2.51 20.15
C GLN A 25 13.79 1.39 20.59
N ASN A 26 13.17 1.57 21.76
CA ASN A 26 12.12 0.65 22.20
C ASN A 26 10.89 0.83 21.30
N LEU A 27 10.79 0.03 20.25
CA LEU A 27 9.70 0.08 19.26
C LEU A 27 8.42 -0.59 19.75
N ASN A 28 8.40 -1.12 20.97
CA ASN A 28 7.27 -1.85 21.55
C ASN A 28 6.71 -2.93 20.61
N LEU A 29 7.61 -3.69 19.96
CA LEU A 29 7.27 -4.80 19.07
C LEU A 29 6.70 -5.99 19.87
N ILE A 30 5.92 -6.83 19.20
CA ILE A 30 5.34 -8.05 19.78
C ILE A 30 6.47 -9.03 20.18
N ALA A 31 7.51 -9.14 19.35
CA ALA A 31 8.67 -9.97 19.62
C ALA A 31 9.99 -9.19 19.41
N PRO A 32 10.96 -9.28 20.32
CA PRO A 32 12.26 -8.64 20.17
C PRO A 32 12.98 -9.09 18.90
N GLY A 33 13.53 -8.15 18.14
CA GLY A 33 14.31 -8.43 16.93
C GLY A 33 13.48 -8.81 15.70
N GLU A 34 12.16 -8.83 15.80
CA GLU A 34 11.25 -9.15 14.69
C GLU A 34 10.20 -8.05 14.54
N ILE A 35 9.80 -7.76 13.29
CA ILE A 35 8.65 -6.90 12.99
C ILE A 35 7.61 -7.72 12.24
N ARG A 36 6.37 -7.73 12.74
CA ARG A 36 5.30 -8.56 12.20
C ARG A 36 4.31 -7.71 11.40
N PHE A 37 4.26 -7.98 10.10
CA PHE A 37 3.35 -7.39 9.15
C PHE A 37 2.05 -8.21 9.06
N LEU A 38 0.91 -7.53 9.09
CA LEU A 38 -0.40 -8.10 8.78
C LEU A 38 -0.73 -7.80 7.32
N THR A 39 -1.16 -8.81 6.58
CA THR A 39 -1.44 -8.68 5.14
C THR A 39 -2.60 -9.59 4.70
N ASN A 40 -3.29 -9.20 3.61
CA ASN A 40 -4.29 -10.03 2.92
C ASN A 40 -3.81 -10.32 1.48
N PRO A 41 -3.10 -11.45 1.23
CA PRO A 41 -2.35 -11.64 0.00
C PRO A 41 -3.21 -12.10 -1.19
N ILE A 42 -4.20 -11.31 -1.57
CA ILE A 42 -5.09 -11.53 -2.73
C ILE A 42 -5.16 -10.32 -3.68
N TYR A 43 -4.26 -9.35 -3.52
CA TYR A 43 -4.34 -8.04 -4.17
C TYR A 43 -3.07 -7.71 -4.99
N PRO A 44 -2.74 -8.49 -6.05
CA PRO A 44 -1.58 -8.20 -6.89
C PRO A 44 -1.74 -6.86 -7.62
N PRO A 45 -0.65 -6.10 -7.83
CA PRO A 45 0.74 -6.43 -7.55
C PRO A 45 1.19 -6.08 -6.12
N MET A 46 0.28 -5.64 -5.24
CA MET A 46 0.61 -5.18 -3.90
C MET A 46 1.04 -6.34 -3.00
N GLU A 47 0.16 -7.32 -2.79
CA GLU A 47 0.42 -8.53 -2.01
C GLU A 47 -0.40 -9.72 -2.53
N PHE A 48 0.27 -10.83 -2.75
CA PHE A 48 -0.38 -12.07 -3.23
C PHE A 48 0.47 -13.30 -2.93
N VAL A 49 -0.16 -14.47 -3.00
CA VAL A 49 0.58 -15.73 -3.02
C VAL A 49 0.95 -16.04 -4.47
N SER A 50 2.25 -16.14 -4.74
CA SER A 50 2.77 -16.44 -6.07
C SER A 50 2.28 -17.82 -6.54
N PRO A 51 1.57 -17.91 -7.67
CA PRO A 51 1.12 -19.21 -8.19
C PRO A 51 2.28 -20.11 -8.65
N LYS A 52 3.47 -19.53 -8.84
CA LYS A 52 4.68 -20.27 -9.27
C LYS A 52 5.45 -20.88 -8.10
N THR A 53 5.50 -20.20 -6.95
CA THR A 53 6.34 -20.61 -5.81
C THR A 53 5.54 -20.95 -4.56
N GLY A 54 4.27 -20.56 -4.47
CA GLY A 54 3.48 -20.66 -3.24
C GLY A 54 3.86 -19.67 -2.15
N GLU A 55 4.80 -18.77 -2.40
CA GLU A 55 5.30 -17.81 -1.42
C GLU A 55 4.59 -16.46 -1.53
N LEU A 56 4.63 -15.69 -0.44
CA LEU A 56 4.19 -14.29 -0.43
C LEU A 56 5.06 -13.46 -1.38
N SER A 57 4.42 -12.67 -2.22
CA SER A 57 5.03 -11.84 -3.25
C SER A 57 4.24 -10.55 -3.42
N GLY A 58 4.86 -9.53 -3.98
CA GLY A 58 4.23 -8.25 -4.26
C GLY A 58 5.06 -7.07 -3.76
N PHE A 59 4.62 -5.87 -4.15
CA PHE A 59 5.30 -4.63 -3.77
C PHE A 59 5.33 -4.46 -2.25
N ASP A 60 4.22 -4.69 -1.56
CA ASP A 60 4.12 -4.55 -0.10
C ASP A 60 5.03 -5.55 0.62
N ILE A 61 5.12 -6.77 0.08
CA ILE A 61 6.00 -7.81 0.63
C ILE A 61 7.46 -7.39 0.51
N ASP A 62 7.88 -6.92 -0.66
CA ASP A 62 9.25 -6.47 -0.88
C ASP A 62 9.57 -5.19 -0.08
N LEU A 63 8.62 -4.25 0.01
CA LEU A 63 8.76 -3.04 0.83
C LEU A 63 8.91 -3.39 2.32
N GLY A 64 8.08 -4.31 2.83
CA GLY A 64 8.17 -4.77 4.22
C GLY A 64 9.51 -5.44 4.54
N LYS A 65 10.04 -6.26 3.61
CA LYS A 65 11.39 -6.85 3.72
C LYS A 65 12.47 -5.76 3.76
N ALA A 66 12.39 -4.76 2.87
CA ALA A 66 13.33 -3.64 2.84
C ALA A 66 13.27 -2.81 4.13
N ILE A 67 12.07 -2.53 4.65
CA ILE A 67 11.85 -1.86 5.93
C ILE A 67 12.51 -2.66 7.08
N ALA A 68 12.22 -3.94 7.20
CA ALA A 68 12.78 -4.78 8.25
C ALA A 68 14.30 -4.83 8.19
N ALA A 69 14.87 -5.06 7.01
CA ALA A 69 16.31 -5.07 6.79
C ALA A 69 16.98 -3.74 7.17
N LYS A 70 16.37 -2.60 6.77
CA LYS A 70 16.88 -1.26 7.10
C LYS A 70 16.85 -0.98 8.60
N MET A 71 15.88 -1.54 9.33
CA MET A 71 15.76 -1.43 10.78
C MET A 71 16.59 -2.46 11.55
N GLY A 72 17.28 -3.38 10.88
CA GLY A 72 18.03 -4.49 11.52
C GLY A 72 17.12 -5.53 12.19
N LEU A 73 15.88 -5.67 11.70
CA LEU A 73 14.85 -6.59 12.20
C LEU A 73 14.61 -7.73 11.21
N LYS A 74 14.08 -8.85 11.70
CA LYS A 74 13.55 -9.93 10.85
C LYS A 74 12.09 -9.63 10.50
N ASP A 75 11.73 -9.75 9.24
CA ASP A 75 10.34 -9.65 8.81
C ASP A 75 9.57 -10.94 9.17
N ARG A 76 8.34 -10.75 9.63
CA ARG A 76 7.35 -11.81 9.86
C ARG A 76 6.03 -11.40 9.24
N TRP A 77 5.34 -12.35 8.63
CA TRP A 77 4.09 -12.09 7.94
C TRP A 77 2.97 -12.93 8.55
N SER A 78 1.87 -12.26 8.92
CA SER A 78 0.64 -12.89 9.37
C SER A 78 -0.47 -12.55 8.40
N GLN A 79 -1.11 -13.58 7.84
CA GLN A 79 -2.17 -13.43 6.85
C GLN A 79 -3.53 -13.41 7.54
N ALA A 80 -4.43 -12.53 7.08
CA ALA A 80 -5.82 -12.48 7.53
C ALA A 80 -6.71 -11.95 6.39
N ALA A 81 -8.01 -12.17 6.47
CA ALA A 81 -8.95 -11.50 5.58
C ALA A 81 -8.87 -9.97 5.78
N PHE A 82 -9.01 -9.19 4.71
CA PHE A 82 -8.87 -7.73 4.75
C PHE A 82 -9.75 -7.08 5.83
N ALA A 83 -10.99 -7.57 5.98
CA ALA A 83 -11.93 -7.11 7.02
C ALA A 83 -11.43 -7.33 8.46
N GLN A 84 -10.47 -8.26 8.66
CA GLN A 84 -9.94 -8.62 9.98
C GLN A 84 -8.62 -7.93 10.30
N LEU A 85 -7.97 -7.26 9.33
CA LEU A 85 -6.65 -6.66 9.53
C LEU A 85 -6.66 -5.63 10.67
N GLN A 86 -7.67 -4.74 10.70
CA GLN A 86 -7.79 -3.72 11.74
C GLN A 86 -7.92 -4.33 13.15
N SER A 87 -8.83 -5.30 13.32
CA SER A 87 -9.00 -5.99 14.62
C SER A 87 -7.76 -6.81 15.00
N SER A 88 -7.06 -7.37 14.02
CA SER A 88 -5.78 -8.06 14.25
C SER A 88 -4.69 -7.13 14.74
N LEU A 89 -4.60 -5.90 14.21
CA LEU A 89 -3.69 -4.87 14.72
C LEU A 89 -4.05 -4.47 16.16
N GLN A 90 -5.32 -4.19 16.42
CA GLN A 90 -5.81 -3.79 17.74
C GLN A 90 -5.58 -4.87 18.82
N THR A 91 -5.67 -6.15 18.44
CA THR A 91 -5.41 -7.28 19.33
C THR A 91 -3.95 -7.75 19.33
N ARG A 92 -3.04 -6.95 18.79
CA ARG A 92 -1.58 -7.22 18.75
C ARG A 92 -1.23 -8.58 18.12
N ARG A 93 -1.93 -8.99 17.06
CA ARG A 93 -1.54 -10.15 16.24
C ARG A 93 -0.45 -9.79 15.22
N GLY A 94 -0.22 -8.49 15.00
CA GLY A 94 0.87 -7.92 14.21
C GLY A 94 1.24 -6.54 14.76
N ASP A 95 2.41 -6.07 14.38
CA ASP A 95 2.93 -4.76 14.80
C ASP A 95 2.35 -3.64 13.92
N LEU A 96 2.08 -3.94 12.65
CA LEU A 96 1.52 -3.02 11.68
C LEU A 96 0.80 -3.76 10.54
N ILE A 97 0.00 -3.02 9.76
CA ILE A 97 -0.65 -3.52 8.54
C ILE A 97 0.08 -2.96 7.33
N LEU A 98 0.49 -3.84 6.41
CA LEU A 98 1.01 -3.49 5.10
C LEU A 98 0.27 -4.37 4.07
N SER A 99 -0.77 -3.81 3.44
CA SER A 99 -1.74 -4.57 2.65
C SER A 99 -2.62 -3.67 1.77
N GLY A 100 -2.01 -2.82 0.92
CA GLY A 100 -2.74 -1.94 0.00
C GLY A 100 -3.91 -1.21 0.67
N MET A 101 -3.72 -0.77 1.92
CA MET A 101 -4.80 -0.20 2.72
C MET A 101 -4.86 1.31 2.54
N SER A 102 -5.98 1.81 1.98
CA SER A 102 -6.19 3.26 1.85
C SER A 102 -6.22 3.92 3.22
N ASP A 103 -5.47 5.01 3.36
CA ASP A 103 -5.66 5.99 4.42
C ASP A 103 -7.00 6.69 4.21
N ASN A 104 -7.81 6.78 5.26
CA ASN A 104 -9.05 7.55 5.27
C ASN A 104 -9.48 7.92 6.69
N ALA A 105 -10.30 8.97 6.83
CA ALA A 105 -10.73 9.52 8.11
C ALA A 105 -11.39 8.48 9.04
N LYS A 106 -12.18 7.53 8.47
CA LYS A 106 -12.83 6.48 9.26
C LYS A 106 -11.81 5.55 9.93
N ARG A 107 -10.75 5.15 9.20
CA ARG A 107 -9.69 4.29 9.72
C ARG A 107 -8.76 5.05 10.64
N GLN A 108 -8.49 6.32 10.34
CA GLN A 108 -7.69 7.21 11.19
C GLN A 108 -8.28 7.40 12.60
N ALA A 109 -9.58 7.18 12.80
CA ALA A 109 -10.16 7.19 14.13
C ALA A 109 -9.52 6.15 15.08
N SER A 110 -9.02 5.02 14.56
CA SER A 110 -8.53 3.88 15.35
C SER A 110 -7.06 3.52 15.17
N MET A 111 -6.41 3.99 14.12
CA MET A 111 -5.00 3.73 13.81
C MET A 111 -4.40 4.91 13.05
N ASP A 112 -3.09 5.04 13.05
CA ASP A 112 -2.37 6.03 12.26
C ASP A 112 -1.84 5.39 10.97
N PHE A 113 -1.71 6.20 9.92
CA PHE A 113 -1.18 5.78 8.63
C PHE A 113 0.13 6.50 8.32
N VAL A 114 1.11 5.76 7.84
CA VAL A 114 2.31 6.30 7.18
C VAL A 114 2.16 6.03 5.70
N ASP A 115 1.85 7.06 4.94
CA ASP A 115 1.51 6.95 3.53
C ASP A 115 2.75 6.64 2.70
N TYR A 116 2.61 5.67 1.78
CA TYR A 116 3.76 5.17 1.02
C TYR A 116 3.52 5.01 -0.48
N LEU A 117 2.28 5.10 -0.96
CA LEU A 117 1.96 4.90 -2.38
C LEU A 117 0.71 5.69 -2.78
N ALA A 118 0.78 6.39 -3.91
CA ALA A 118 -0.41 7.00 -4.50
C ALA A 118 -1.29 5.93 -5.16
N THR A 119 -2.60 6.03 -4.99
CA THR A 119 -3.59 5.13 -5.59
C THR A 119 -4.80 5.92 -6.08
N GLY A 120 -5.81 5.23 -6.57
CA GLY A 120 -7.11 5.82 -6.92
C GLY A 120 -8.10 4.75 -7.34
N PRO A 121 -9.32 4.75 -6.78
CA PRO A 121 -10.35 3.83 -7.20
C PRO A 121 -10.78 4.14 -8.64
N ILE A 122 -10.72 3.15 -9.51
CA ILE A 122 -11.18 3.24 -10.89
C ILE A 122 -12.22 2.17 -11.18
N ILE A 123 -13.24 2.51 -11.97
CA ILE A 123 -14.20 1.54 -12.47
C ILE A 123 -13.65 0.95 -13.77
N PHE A 124 -13.70 -0.36 -13.87
CA PHE A 124 -13.36 -1.10 -15.08
C PHE A 124 -14.45 -2.11 -15.43
N THR A 125 -14.46 -2.53 -16.68
CA THR A 125 -15.42 -3.51 -17.19
C THR A 125 -14.72 -4.54 -18.10
N LEU A 126 -15.49 -5.52 -18.58
CA LEU A 126 -14.99 -6.45 -19.61
C LEU A 126 -14.78 -5.71 -20.93
N ASN A 127 -13.70 -6.03 -21.63
CA ASN A 127 -13.38 -5.44 -22.93
C ASN A 127 -14.53 -5.64 -23.96
N ALA A 128 -15.24 -6.77 -23.87
CA ALA A 128 -16.45 -7.01 -24.68
C ALA A 128 -17.56 -5.97 -24.48
N LYS A 129 -17.58 -5.25 -23.35
CA LYS A 129 -18.53 -4.19 -23.04
C LYS A 129 -17.94 -2.77 -23.21
N ALA A 130 -16.71 -2.64 -23.70
CA ALA A 130 -16.01 -1.36 -23.83
C ALA A 130 -16.75 -0.31 -24.69
N SER A 131 -17.56 -0.76 -25.65
CA SER A 131 -18.39 0.14 -26.47
C SER A 131 -19.52 0.82 -25.71
N LEU A 132 -19.99 0.20 -24.63
CA LEU A 132 -21.10 0.69 -23.81
C LEU A 132 -20.66 1.74 -22.76
N TYR A 133 -19.39 1.71 -22.35
CA TYR A 133 -18.87 2.52 -21.26
C TYR A 133 -17.60 3.24 -21.70
N LYS A 134 -17.68 4.54 -21.97
CA LYS A 134 -16.54 5.38 -22.39
C LYS A 134 -16.06 6.31 -21.28
N LYS A 135 -16.97 6.70 -20.39
CA LYS A 135 -16.72 7.61 -19.28
C LYS A 135 -17.31 7.03 -17.99
N THR A 136 -16.77 7.37 -16.85
CA THR A 136 -17.28 6.92 -15.54
C THR A 136 -18.78 7.22 -15.37
N ILE A 137 -19.28 8.34 -15.93
CA ILE A 137 -20.68 8.73 -15.89
C ILE A 137 -21.63 7.76 -16.62
N ASP A 138 -21.12 6.90 -17.51
CA ASP A 138 -21.93 5.92 -18.24
C ASP A 138 -22.39 4.78 -17.34
N PHE A 139 -21.79 4.68 -16.14
CA PHE A 139 -22.23 3.73 -15.10
C PHE A 139 -23.38 4.24 -14.22
N CYS A 140 -23.91 5.46 -14.44
CA CYS A 140 -25.11 5.93 -13.74
C CYS A 140 -26.27 4.98 -14.01
N GLY A 141 -26.93 4.47 -12.95
CA GLY A 141 -28.00 3.47 -13.01
C GLY A 141 -27.52 2.02 -13.24
N LYS A 142 -26.22 1.76 -13.26
CA LYS A 142 -25.65 0.43 -13.46
C LYS A 142 -25.18 -0.20 -12.16
N LYS A 143 -24.98 -1.53 -12.19
CA LYS A 143 -24.47 -2.31 -11.04
C LYS A 143 -22.95 -2.36 -11.04
N ILE A 144 -22.34 -1.76 -10.03
CA ILE A 144 -20.88 -1.77 -9.83
C ILE A 144 -20.57 -2.56 -8.57
N ALA A 145 -19.69 -3.56 -8.68
CA ALA A 145 -19.26 -4.35 -7.55
C ALA A 145 -17.86 -3.92 -7.04
N GLY A 146 -17.63 -4.19 -5.77
CA GLY A 146 -16.32 -4.05 -5.13
C GLY A 146 -16.32 -4.75 -3.78
N SER A 147 -15.15 -4.93 -3.16
CA SER A 147 -15.08 -5.53 -1.83
C SER A 147 -15.80 -4.64 -0.81
N ARG A 148 -16.70 -5.25 0.00
CA ARG A 148 -17.42 -4.54 1.08
C ARG A 148 -16.52 -4.04 2.20
N SER A 149 -15.31 -4.59 2.31
CA SER A 149 -14.35 -4.27 3.37
C SER A 149 -13.42 -3.11 3.01
N THR A 150 -13.51 -2.60 1.78
CA THR A 150 -12.72 -1.45 1.29
C THR A 150 -13.47 -0.14 1.46
N SER A 151 -12.79 1.00 1.20
CA SER A 151 -13.42 2.31 1.16
C SER A 151 -14.46 2.43 0.04
N PHE A 152 -14.39 1.60 -1.00
CA PHE A 152 -15.23 1.67 -2.20
C PHE A 152 -16.73 1.61 -1.89
N SER A 153 -17.13 0.95 -0.78
CA SER A 153 -18.53 0.91 -0.31
C SER A 153 -19.08 2.29 0.10
N VAL A 154 -18.20 3.25 0.37
CA VAL A 154 -18.53 4.65 0.67
C VAL A 154 -18.21 5.54 -0.54
N ASP A 155 -17.08 5.30 -1.18
CA ASP A 155 -16.55 6.14 -2.27
C ASP A 155 -17.45 6.12 -3.50
N VAL A 156 -17.89 4.93 -3.95
CA VAL A 156 -18.74 4.82 -5.15
C VAL A 156 -20.11 5.47 -4.95
N PRO A 157 -20.87 5.24 -3.86
CA PRO A 157 -22.10 5.95 -3.58
C PRO A 157 -21.93 7.47 -3.49
N LYS A 158 -20.84 7.94 -2.84
CA LYS A 158 -20.55 9.38 -2.75
C LYS A 158 -20.30 9.97 -4.13
N TRP A 159 -19.43 9.37 -4.93
CA TRP A 159 -19.19 9.82 -6.30
C TRP A 159 -20.48 9.84 -7.13
N SER A 160 -21.31 8.80 -6.97
CA SER A 160 -22.59 8.68 -7.66
C SER A 160 -23.57 9.78 -7.27
N ALA A 161 -23.67 10.15 -6.00
CA ALA A 161 -24.50 11.26 -5.53
C ALA A 161 -24.08 12.56 -6.22
N ASP A 162 -22.78 12.86 -6.26
CA ASP A 162 -22.23 14.12 -6.78
C ASP A 162 -22.28 14.18 -8.33
N ASN A 163 -22.14 13.04 -9.01
CA ASN A 163 -21.92 13.01 -10.46
C ASN A 163 -23.10 12.42 -11.26
N CYS A 164 -23.91 11.56 -10.65
CA CYS A 164 -25.12 11.03 -11.29
C CYS A 164 -26.37 11.76 -10.78
N VAL A 165 -26.69 11.62 -9.49
CA VAL A 165 -27.95 12.09 -8.90
C VAL A 165 -28.06 13.60 -9.00
N ALA A 166 -27.03 14.35 -8.63
CA ALA A 166 -26.99 15.80 -8.74
C ALA A 166 -27.15 16.32 -10.19
N LYS A 167 -26.98 15.45 -11.19
CA LYS A 167 -27.16 15.74 -12.62
C LYS A 167 -28.41 15.10 -13.22
N GLY A 168 -29.39 14.69 -12.38
CA GLY A 168 -30.65 14.12 -12.81
C GLY A 168 -30.57 12.70 -13.39
N ARG A 169 -29.49 11.96 -13.15
CA ARG A 169 -29.28 10.57 -13.59
C ARG A 169 -29.54 9.58 -12.45
N PRO A 170 -29.93 8.34 -12.75
CA PRO A 170 -30.04 7.29 -11.73
C PRO A 170 -28.73 7.06 -11.00
N ALA A 171 -28.80 6.77 -9.69
CA ALA A 171 -27.62 6.43 -8.91
C ALA A 171 -26.95 5.12 -9.39
N ILE A 172 -25.64 5.01 -9.23
CA ILE A 172 -24.94 3.73 -9.34
C ILE A 172 -25.45 2.81 -8.22
N VAL A 173 -25.76 1.56 -8.55
CA VAL A 173 -26.10 0.52 -7.59
C VAL A 173 -24.79 -0.18 -7.19
N TYR A 174 -24.29 0.12 -5.98
CA TYR A 174 -23.08 -0.52 -5.48
C TYR A 174 -23.40 -1.87 -4.80
N GLU A 175 -22.72 -2.92 -5.23
CA GLU A 175 -22.84 -4.27 -4.68
C GLU A 175 -21.56 -4.68 -3.97
N GLY A 176 -21.62 -4.79 -2.64
CA GLY A 176 -20.49 -5.20 -1.79
C GLY A 176 -20.27 -6.71 -1.82
N THR A 177 -19.19 -7.16 -2.43
CA THR A 177 -18.76 -8.57 -2.44
C THR A 177 -17.88 -8.90 -1.23
N GLU A 178 -17.57 -10.16 -1.02
CA GLU A 178 -16.68 -10.60 0.05
C GLU A 178 -15.27 -10.02 -0.13
N ASP A 179 -14.75 -10.12 -1.35
CA ASP A 179 -13.45 -9.61 -1.74
C ASP A 179 -13.42 -9.16 -3.21
N SER A 180 -12.26 -8.68 -3.66
CA SER A 180 -12.07 -8.19 -5.03
C SER A 180 -12.09 -9.31 -6.07
N ASN A 181 -11.73 -10.55 -5.71
CA ASN A 181 -11.81 -11.70 -6.64
C ASN A 181 -13.26 -12.08 -6.91
N ALA A 182 -14.10 -12.09 -5.87
CA ALA A 182 -15.54 -12.34 -5.98
C ALA A 182 -16.23 -11.27 -6.85
N ALA A 183 -15.82 -9.99 -6.74
CA ALA A 183 -16.31 -8.92 -7.60
C ALA A 183 -15.98 -9.17 -9.08
N ARG A 184 -14.70 -9.45 -9.39
CA ARG A 184 -14.26 -9.75 -10.76
C ARG A 184 -14.96 -10.99 -11.34
N LEU A 185 -15.05 -12.06 -10.55
CA LEU A 185 -15.76 -13.28 -10.98
C LEU A 185 -17.23 -12.97 -11.30
N GLY A 186 -17.92 -12.21 -10.44
CA GLY A 186 -19.30 -11.81 -10.66
C GLY A 186 -19.48 -10.98 -11.94
N MET A 187 -18.54 -10.10 -12.26
CA MET A 187 -18.54 -9.35 -13.52
C MET A 187 -18.34 -10.27 -14.73
N LYS A 188 -17.41 -11.23 -14.67
CA LYS A 188 -17.20 -12.24 -15.73
C LYS A 188 -18.47 -13.09 -15.97
N GLN A 189 -19.24 -13.34 -14.91
CA GLN A 189 -20.52 -14.05 -14.97
C GLN A 189 -21.71 -13.16 -15.39
N GLY A 190 -21.50 -11.88 -15.69
CA GLY A 190 -22.55 -10.96 -16.11
C GLY A 190 -23.43 -10.42 -15.00
N ARG A 191 -23.12 -10.67 -13.73
CA ARG A 191 -23.89 -10.16 -12.57
C ARG A 191 -23.75 -8.66 -12.36
N TYR A 192 -22.60 -8.10 -12.78
CA TYR A 192 -22.23 -6.69 -12.62
C TYR A 192 -21.84 -6.08 -13.96
N ASP A 193 -22.08 -4.79 -14.10
CA ASP A 193 -21.70 -4.02 -15.29
C ASP A 193 -20.22 -3.61 -15.25
N GLY A 194 -19.72 -3.39 -14.05
CA GLY A 194 -18.31 -3.06 -13.80
C GLY A 194 -17.90 -3.41 -12.38
N VAL A 195 -16.62 -3.26 -12.13
CA VAL A 195 -15.98 -3.46 -10.81
C VAL A 195 -15.13 -2.23 -10.50
N VAL A 196 -15.07 -1.84 -9.23
CA VAL A 196 -14.14 -0.81 -8.74
C VAL A 196 -12.96 -1.47 -8.02
N GLN A 197 -11.74 -1.05 -8.36
CA GLN A 197 -10.49 -1.41 -7.67
C GLN A 197 -9.49 -0.25 -7.77
N GLY A 198 -8.36 -0.36 -7.07
CA GLY A 198 -7.22 0.53 -7.27
C GLY A 198 -6.66 0.40 -8.68
N ILE A 199 -6.23 1.52 -9.24
CA ILE A 199 -5.70 1.59 -10.62
C ILE A 199 -4.48 0.67 -10.81
N GLU A 200 -3.65 0.51 -9.79
CA GLU A 200 -2.46 -0.35 -9.78
C GLU A 200 -2.82 -1.82 -9.97
N THR A 201 -3.90 -2.28 -9.31
CA THR A 201 -4.29 -3.69 -9.36
C THR A 201 -4.96 -4.04 -10.68
N ILE A 202 -5.76 -3.15 -11.25
CA ILE A 202 -6.36 -3.43 -12.57
C ILE A 202 -5.34 -3.30 -13.69
N ALA A 203 -4.36 -2.39 -13.58
CA ALA A 203 -3.24 -2.33 -14.53
C ALA A 203 -2.50 -3.67 -14.58
N TYR A 204 -2.16 -4.24 -13.42
CA TYR A 204 -1.54 -5.56 -13.34
C TYR A 204 -2.44 -6.68 -13.88
N GLN A 205 -3.76 -6.67 -13.57
CA GLN A 205 -4.70 -7.65 -14.11
C GLN A 205 -4.76 -7.60 -15.65
N MET A 206 -4.66 -6.41 -16.25
CA MET A 206 -4.63 -6.25 -17.71
C MET A 206 -3.35 -6.80 -18.35
N GLU A 207 -2.23 -6.84 -17.60
CA GLU A 207 -0.99 -7.48 -18.07
C GLU A 207 -1.11 -9.01 -18.08
N ILE A 208 -1.64 -9.60 -17.01
CA ILE A 208 -1.73 -11.06 -16.87
C ILE A 208 -2.94 -11.68 -17.56
N GLU A 209 -3.99 -10.91 -17.81
CA GLU A 209 -5.18 -11.29 -18.60
C GLU A 209 -5.38 -10.32 -19.78
N PRO A 210 -4.52 -10.32 -20.80
CA PRO A 210 -4.58 -9.36 -21.90
C PRO A 210 -5.94 -9.39 -22.61
N LYS A 211 -6.45 -8.20 -22.98
CA LYS A 211 -7.73 -8.01 -23.69
C LYS A 211 -8.98 -8.44 -22.92
N THR A 212 -8.88 -8.76 -21.63
CA THR A 212 -10.03 -9.15 -20.82
C THR A 212 -10.76 -7.93 -20.25
N TYR A 213 -10.01 -6.95 -19.77
CA TYR A 213 -10.54 -5.78 -19.06
C TYR A 213 -10.21 -4.48 -19.76
N VAL A 214 -11.00 -3.44 -19.48
CA VAL A 214 -10.75 -2.06 -19.84
C VAL A 214 -11.10 -1.14 -18.69
N MET A 215 -10.20 -0.23 -18.34
CA MET A 215 -10.47 0.87 -17.41
C MET A 215 -11.39 1.89 -18.09
N VAL A 216 -12.31 2.49 -17.33
CA VAL A 216 -13.29 3.42 -17.87
C VAL A 216 -13.17 4.76 -17.17
N GLY A 217 -12.84 5.81 -17.93
CA GLY A 217 -12.67 7.17 -17.43
C GLY A 217 -11.45 7.34 -16.53
N ASP A 218 -11.52 8.36 -15.67
CA ASP A 218 -10.48 8.68 -14.68
C ASP A 218 -10.78 8.03 -13.32
N PRO A 219 -9.81 7.94 -12.42
CA PRO A 219 -10.07 7.57 -11.02
C PRO A 219 -11.17 8.42 -10.40
N LEU A 220 -12.01 7.78 -9.57
CA LEU A 220 -13.17 8.44 -8.94
C LEU A 220 -12.75 9.62 -8.04
N PHE A 221 -11.60 9.48 -7.40
CA PHE A 221 -11.00 10.52 -6.56
C PHE A 221 -9.53 10.70 -6.92
N LYS A 222 -9.05 11.92 -6.74
CA LYS A 222 -7.62 12.28 -6.89
C LYS A 222 -6.97 12.31 -5.51
N ASN A 223 -5.68 12.03 -5.47
CA ASN A 223 -4.84 12.09 -4.25
C ASN A 223 -5.22 11.06 -3.16
N ASP A 224 -5.73 9.92 -3.56
CA ASP A 224 -5.91 8.79 -2.66
C ASP A 224 -4.53 8.11 -2.44
N VAL A 225 -4.27 7.61 -1.23
CA VAL A 225 -2.99 7.02 -0.85
C VAL A 225 -3.19 5.72 -0.09
N PHE A 226 -2.26 4.78 -0.27
CA PHE A 226 -2.08 3.67 0.64
C PHE A 226 -1.10 4.04 1.75
N GLY A 227 -1.41 3.64 2.97
CA GLY A 227 -0.58 3.84 4.14
C GLY A 227 -0.31 2.56 4.91
N ILE A 228 0.86 2.48 5.51
CA ILE A 228 1.18 1.48 6.53
C ILE A 228 0.39 1.86 7.78
N ALA A 229 -0.53 1.00 8.22
CA ALA A 229 -1.31 1.27 9.43
C ALA A 229 -0.56 0.81 10.68
N VAL A 230 -0.46 1.72 11.65
CA VAL A 230 0.23 1.53 12.93
C VAL A 230 -0.74 1.84 14.06
N SER A 231 -0.64 1.12 15.18
CA SER A 231 -1.43 1.42 16.38
C SER A 231 -1.15 2.85 16.88
N LYS A 232 -2.20 3.62 17.18
CA LYS A 232 -2.08 4.95 17.83
C LYS A 232 -1.31 4.88 19.15
N ASN A 233 -1.31 3.73 19.80
CA ASN A 233 -0.59 3.49 21.05
C ASN A 233 0.90 3.19 20.84
N ASN A 234 1.41 3.25 19.60
CA ASN A 234 2.81 3.01 19.29
C ASN A 234 3.41 4.14 18.41
N PRO A 235 3.50 5.38 18.94
CA PRO A 235 4.04 6.51 18.20
C PRO A 235 5.53 6.33 17.84
N GLN A 236 6.28 5.54 18.62
CA GLN A 236 7.70 5.23 18.34
C GLN A 236 7.84 4.41 17.06
N LEU A 237 7.02 3.37 16.89
CA LEU A 237 7.03 2.57 15.66
C LEU A 237 6.58 3.42 14.45
N ARG A 238 5.56 4.26 14.62
CA ARG A 238 5.14 5.21 13.56
C ARG A 238 6.29 6.12 13.13
N ALA A 239 6.99 6.74 14.07
CA ALA A 239 8.13 7.61 13.76
C ALA A 239 9.26 6.85 13.08
N ALA A 240 9.54 5.61 13.53
CA ALA A 240 10.52 4.74 12.90
C ALA A 240 10.14 4.38 11.45
N MET A 241 8.86 4.11 11.16
CA MET A 241 8.37 3.88 9.79
C MET A 241 8.61 5.08 8.89
N VAL A 242 8.27 6.30 9.35
CA VAL A 242 8.52 7.54 8.59
C VAL A 242 10.01 7.71 8.28
N SER A 243 10.88 7.54 9.28
CA SER A 243 12.33 7.65 9.09
C SER A 243 12.84 6.60 8.09
N THR A 244 12.44 5.34 8.28
CA THR A 244 12.88 4.23 7.43
C THR A 244 12.44 4.40 5.98
N LEU A 245 11.19 4.77 5.73
CA LEU A 245 10.69 5.02 4.37
C LEU A 245 11.40 6.19 3.70
N ASN A 246 11.66 7.28 4.42
CA ASN A 246 12.46 8.40 3.89
C ASN A 246 13.89 7.96 3.53
N ASP A 247 14.50 7.08 4.32
CA ASP A 247 15.82 6.53 4.01
C ASP A 247 15.80 5.62 2.78
N LEU A 248 14.74 4.81 2.59
CA LEU A 248 14.55 3.99 1.40
C LEU A 248 14.35 4.86 0.14
N ILE A 249 13.63 5.99 0.26
CA ILE A 249 13.49 6.97 -0.84
C ILE A 249 14.85 7.59 -1.17
N LYS A 250 15.57 8.10 -0.17
CA LYS A 250 16.87 8.75 -0.35
C LYS A 250 17.92 7.80 -0.95
N SER A 251 17.91 6.52 -0.58
CA SER A 251 18.84 5.52 -1.13
C SER A 251 18.45 5.07 -2.55
N GLY A 252 17.28 5.42 -3.03
CA GLY A 252 16.72 4.97 -4.31
C GLY A 252 16.16 3.55 -4.28
N GLU A 253 16.16 2.87 -3.13
CA GLU A 253 15.65 1.51 -3.01
C GLU A 253 14.12 1.45 -3.20
N TYR A 254 13.38 2.41 -2.63
CA TYR A 254 11.95 2.57 -2.87
C TYR A 254 11.62 2.67 -4.37
N ASN A 255 12.35 3.49 -5.13
CA ASN A 255 12.14 3.65 -6.57
C ASN A 255 12.46 2.36 -7.36
N LYS A 256 13.46 1.58 -6.93
CA LYS A 256 13.76 0.28 -7.53
C LYS A 256 12.61 -0.71 -7.31
N LEU A 257 12.00 -0.71 -6.13
CA LEU A 257 10.84 -1.55 -5.83
C LEU A 257 9.63 -1.14 -6.67
N LEU A 258 9.35 0.16 -6.79
CA LEU A 258 8.29 0.66 -7.67
C LEU A 258 8.51 0.22 -9.13
N ALA A 259 9.71 0.34 -9.65
CA ALA A 259 10.04 -0.07 -11.02
C ALA A 259 9.88 -1.58 -11.21
N LYS A 260 10.31 -2.39 -10.24
CA LYS A 260 10.15 -3.84 -10.25
C LYS A 260 8.70 -4.29 -10.42
N TRP A 261 7.77 -3.55 -9.81
CA TRP A 261 6.35 -3.89 -9.78
C TRP A 261 5.47 -3.07 -10.73
N GLY A 262 6.09 -2.27 -11.63
CA GLY A 262 5.35 -1.44 -12.60
C GLY A 262 4.62 -0.25 -11.96
N LEU A 263 4.98 0.14 -10.74
CA LEU A 263 4.31 1.14 -9.91
C LEU A 263 4.98 2.52 -9.92
N THR A 264 5.88 2.79 -10.85
CA THR A 264 6.64 4.06 -10.89
C THR A 264 5.73 5.29 -10.92
N ARG A 265 4.55 5.19 -11.55
CA ARG A 265 3.57 6.28 -11.61
C ARG A 265 2.81 6.50 -10.30
N ASN A 266 2.89 5.54 -9.38
CA ASN A 266 2.25 5.57 -8.07
C ASN A 266 3.19 6.13 -6.98
N ALA A 267 4.40 6.57 -7.36
CA ALA A 267 5.34 7.19 -6.43
C ALA A 267 4.71 8.41 -5.74
N ILE A 268 4.90 8.52 -4.42
CA ILE A 268 4.55 9.74 -3.69
C ILE A 268 5.77 10.66 -3.58
N PRO A 269 5.57 11.98 -3.59
CA PRO A 269 6.68 12.94 -3.54
C PRO A 269 7.37 12.98 -2.17
N ALA A 270 6.65 12.63 -1.11
CA ALA A 270 7.15 12.61 0.27
C ALA A 270 6.26 11.71 1.13
N ILE A 271 6.86 11.13 2.18
CA ILE A 271 6.13 10.38 3.19
C ILE A 271 5.28 11.34 4.02
N SER A 272 4.02 10.99 4.22
CA SER A 272 3.07 11.75 5.05
C SER A 272 2.45 10.87 6.13
N ILE A 273 1.79 11.50 7.09
CA ILE A 273 1.06 10.82 8.16
C ILE A 273 -0.38 11.30 8.12
N ASN A 274 -1.34 10.35 8.05
CA ASN A 274 -2.76 10.65 8.12
C ASN A 274 -3.19 11.74 7.12
N ASN A 275 -2.71 11.67 5.87
CA ASN A 275 -2.89 12.73 4.87
C ASN A 275 -4.14 12.52 4.00
N ALA A 276 -5.03 11.60 4.34
CA ALA A 276 -6.32 11.48 3.69
C ALA A 276 -7.17 12.75 3.90
N LYS A 277 -7.77 13.21 2.84
CA LYS A 277 -8.65 14.40 2.84
C LYS A 277 -10.12 13.98 2.93
#